data_d5c8944e74f61ebea72989ef363161b3
#
_entry.id   d5c8944e74f61ebea72989ef363161b3
#
_cell.length_a   1.000
_cell.length_b   1.000
_cell.length_c   1.000
_cell.angle_alpha   90.00
_cell.angle_beta   90.00
_cell.angle_gamma   90.00
#
_symmetry.space_group_name_H-M   'P 1'
#
loop_
_entity.id
_entity.type
_entity.pdbx_description
1 polymer ?
#
loop_
_entity_poly.entity_id
_entity_poly.type
_entity_poly.pdbx_seq_one_letter_code
_entity_poly.pdbx_strand_id
1 'polypeptide(L)'
;HSHATDHLIYLPDDEEKRRRVTNARTLVLIDDEATTGNTFINLLSALRNTGKLQHIEQVIAVTLTDWSGNALSERTPLPVTSVSLVSGQWGWTPLPDAPVPDMPKVNVTSRGEWDILGKQSWGRLGMLAPAADLGHEVSVRKGERILVLGTGEFVWEPFLLAERLEAAGAQALYGSTTRSP
;
A
#
# COMPACT_ATOMS: atom_id res chain seq x y z
N HIS A 1 -0.94 4.09 14.88
CA HIS A 1 -2.36 4.20 14.52
C HIS A 1 -2.66 3.16 13.45
N SER A 2 -3.62 2.24 13.72
CA SER A 2 -4.19 1.41 12.67
C SER A 2 -5.08 2.29 11.80
N HIS A 3 -4.73 2.43 10.53
CA HIS A 3 -5.44 3.31 9.61
C HIS A 3 -6.72 2.68 9.05
N ALA A 4 -6.89 1.37 9.18
CA ALA A 4 -8.05 0.65 8.70
C ALA A 4 -8.77 -0.06 9.86
N THR A 5 -9.78 0.58 10.41
CA THR A 5 -10.67 -0.02 11.42
C THR A 5 -11.79 -0.82 10.77
N ASP A 6 -12.26 -0.37 9.61
CA ASP A 6 -13.34 -0.99 8.86
C ASP A 6 -12.89 -1.32 7.43
N HIS A 7 -13.23 -2.51 6.98
CA HIS A 7 -12.92 -2.97 5.63
C HIS A 7 -14.22 -3.24 4.87
N LEU A 8 -14.39 -2.58 3.74
CA LEU A 8 -15.44 -2.87 2.79
C LEU A 8 -14.97 -3.98 1.84
N ILE A 9 -15.65 -5.10 1.84
CA ILE A 9 -15.27 -6.27 1.04
C ILE A 9 -16.14 -6.35 -0.21
N TYR A 10 -15.52 -6.13 -1.35
CA TYR A 10 -16.15 -6.28 -2.66
C TYR A 10 -15.65 -7.58 -3.30
N LEU A 11 -16.58 -8.45 -3.63
CA LEU A 11 -16.26 -9.66 -4.40
C LEU A 11 -16.40 -9.37 -5.89
N PRO A 12 -15.64 -10.06 -6.76
CA PRO A 12 -15.79 -9.94 -8.20
C PRO A 12 -17.21 -10.22 -8.66
N ASP A 13 -17.70 -9.44 -9.64
CA ASP A 13 -19.00 -9.68 -10.27
C ASP A 13 -18.97 -10.92 -11.16
N ASP A 14 -17.83 -11.22 -11.76
CA ASP A 14 -17.59 -12.44 -12.51
C ASP A 14 -17.70 -13.68 -11.61
N GLU A 15 -18.57 -14.61 -11.99
CA GLU A 15 -18.89 -15.78 -11.17
C GLU A 15 -17.70 -16.72 -10.98
N GLU A 16 -16.88 -16.92 -12.01
CA GLU A 16 -15.71 -17.79 -11.92
C GLU A 16 -14.66 -17.20 -10.98
N LYS A 17 -14.37 -15.90 -11.12
CA LYS A 17 -13.45 -15.20 -10.22
C LYS A 17 -13.97 -15.19 -8.80
N ARG A 18 -15.27 -14.97 -8.61
CA ARG A 18 -15.92 -15.03 -7.30
C ARG A 18 -15.75 -16.40 -6.66
N ARG A 19 -15.99 -17.48 -7.41
CA ARG A 19 -15.81 -18.86 -6.93
C ARG A 19 -14.36 -19.15 -6.54
N ARG A 20 -13.38 -18.63 -7.28
CA ARG A 20 -11.97 -18.77 -6.92
C ARG A 20 -11.68 -18.14 -5.56
N VAL A 21 -12.24 -16.96 -5.29
CA VAL A 21 -12.07 -16.28 -4.00
C VAL A 21 -12.80 -17.04 -2.89
N THR A 22 -14.07 -17.40 -3.09
CA THR A 22 -14.89 -18.02 -2.03
C THR A 22 -14.47 -19.45 -1.68
N ASN A 23 -13.83 -20.17 -2.62
CA ASN A 23 -13.34 -21.53 -2.41
C ASN A 23 -11.86 -21.58 -2.02
N ALA A 24 -11.21 -20.43 -1.83
CA ALA A 24 -9.83 -20.39 -1.42
C ALA A 24 -9.64 -21.03 -0.04
N ARG A 25 -8.59 -21.84 0.10
CA ARG A 25 -8.20 -22.48 1.36
C ARG A 25 -7.05 -21.74 2.04
N THR A 26 -6.22 -21.10 1.25
CA THR A 26 -5.12 -20.27 1.72
C THR A 26 -5.38 -18.83 1.32
N LEU A 27 -5.30 -17.94 2.31
CA LEU A 27 -5.37 -16.49 2.08
C LEU A 27 -3.97 -15.90 2.22
N VAL A 28 -3.50 -15.23 1.18
CA VAL A 28 -2.25 -14.47 1.21
C VAL A 28 -2.59 -13.00 1.35
N LEU A 29 -2.16 -12.40 2.43
CA LEU A 29 -2.28 -10.97 2.71
C LEU A 29 -0.93 -10.30 2.53
N ILE A 30 -0.88 -9.24 1.75
CA ILE A 30 0.36 -8.53 1.43
C ILE A 30 0.21 -7.07 1.84
N ASP A 31 1.18 -6.58 2.61
CA ASP A 31 1.27 -5.18 3.04
C ASP A 31 2.74 -4.75 3.05
N ASP A 32 3.01 -3.48 3.17
CA ASP A 32 4.38 -2.97 3.29
C ASP A 32 4.93 -3.18 4.70
N GLU A 33 4.13 -2.98 5.73
CA GLU A 33 4.56 -3.03 7.13
C GLU A 33 3.49 -3.63 8.05
N ALA A 34 3.92 -4.46 8.98
CA ALA A 34 3.11 -4.89 10.11
C ALA A 34 3.68 -4.31 11.41
N THR A 35 3.05 -3.27 11.96
CA THR A 35 3.46 -2.70 13.28
C THR A 35 2.83 -3.45 14.43
N THR A 36 1.50 -3.46 14.51
CA THR A 36 0.72 -4.14 15.55
C THR A 36 -0.03 -5.36 15.01
N GLY A 37 -0.02 -5.56 13.70
CA GLY A 37 -0.83 -6.56 13.02
C GLY A 37 -2.33 -6.25 12.94
N ASN A 38 -2.79 -5.13 13.49
CA ASN A 38 -4.23 -4.80 13.55
C ASN A 38 -4.89 -4.73 12.17
N THR A 39 -4.21 -4.21 11.16
CA THR A 39 -4.74 -4.15 9.79
C THR A 39 -5.11 -5.54 9.29
N PHE A 40 -4.21 -6.51 9.41
CA PHE A 40 -4.47 -7.89 9.02
C PHE A 40 -5.58 -8.52 9.86
N ILE A 41 -5.58 -8.32 11.17
CA ILE A 41 -6.58 -8.88 12.08
C ILE A 41 -7.98 -8.33 11.76
N ASN A 42 -8.08 -7.01 11.53
CA ASN A 42 -9.34 -6.36 11.16
C ASN A 42 -9.84 -6.85 9.79
N LEU A 43 -8.94 -6.95 8.81
CA LEU A 43 -9.29 -7.47 7.49
C LEU A 43 -9.77 -8.93 7.57
N LEU A 44 -9.08 -9.79 8.31
CA LEU A 44 -9.50 -11.18 8.51
C LEU A 44 -10.86 -11.27 9.19
N SER A 45 -11.11 -10.42 10.17
CA SER A 45 -12.40 -10.34 10.85
C SER A 45 -13.52 -9.91 9.90
N ALA A 46 -13.25 -8.87 9.08
CA ALA A 46 -14.20 -8.41 8.08
C ALA A 46 -14.50 -9.48 7.03
N LEU A 47 -13.48 -10.17 6.52
CA LEU A 47 -13.62 -11.26 5.57
C LEU A 47 -14.48 -12.42 6.13
N ARG A 48 -14.25 -12.80 7.38
CA ARG A 48 -15.06 -13.84 8.05
C ARG A 48 -16.50 -13.41 8.24
N ASN A 49 -16.72 -12.15 8.63
CA ASN A 49 -18.06 -11.62 8.86
C ASN A 49 -18.92 -11.58 7.59
N THR A 50 -18.31 -11.60 6.40
CA THR A 50 -19.07 -11.76 5.15
C THR A 50 -19.77 -13.11 5.04
N GLY A 51 -19.34 -14.13 5.78
CA GLY A 51 -19.80 -15.51 5.68
C GLY A 51 -19.46 -16.20 4.35
N LYS A 52 -18.67 -15.55 3.48
CA LYS A 52 -18.37 -16.03 2.13
C LYS A 52 -17.01 -16.70 2.00
N LEU A 53 -16.16 -16.58 3.01
CA LEU A 53 -14.80 -17.12 3.02
C LEU A 53 -14.63 -18.20 4.08
N GLN A 54 -15.58 -19.14 4.13
CA GLN A 54 -15.64 -20.19 5.14
C GLN A 54 -14.61 -21.33 4.95
N HIS A 55 -14.01 -21.40 3.76
CA HIS A 55 -13.09 -22.48 3.40
C HIS A 55 -11.61 -22.15 3.69
N ILE A 56 -11.32 -20.94 4.20
CA ILE A 56 -9.94 -20.57 4.52
C ILE A 56 -9.48 -21.37 5.73
N GLU A 57 -8.41 -22.12 5.54
CA GLU A 57 -7.78 -22.99 6.55
C GLU A 57 -6.51 -22.36 7.12
N GLN A 58 -5.84 -21.50 6.34
CA GLN A 58 -4.59 -20.84 6.74
C GLN A 58 -4.44 -19.47 6.11
N VAL A 59 -3.62 -18.65 6.75
CA VAL A 59 -3.27 -17.30 6.30
C VAL A 59 -1.75 -17.20 6.17
N ILE A 60 -1.29 -16.58 5.08
CA ILE A 60 0.10 -16.18 4.91
C ILE A 60 0.11 -14.65 4.91
N ALA A 61 0.76 -14.05 5.90
CA ALA A 61 0.96 -12.60 5.97
C ALA A 61 2.35 -12.26 5.44
N VAL A 62 2.39 -11.47 4.39
CA VAL A 62 3.63 -11.07 3.71
C VAL A 62 3.83 -9.59 3.88
N THR A 63 5.00 -9.19 4.38
CA THR A 63 5.36 -7.77 4.55
C THR A 63 6.81 -7.52 4.17
N LEU A 64 7.16 -6.26 3.91
CA LEU A 64 8.57 -5.88 3.82
C LEU A 64 9.16 -5.85 5.23
N THR A 65 8.45 -5.27 6.20
CA THR A 65 8.88 -5.20 7.60
C THR A 65 7.82 -5.73 8.54
N ASP A 66 8.22 -6.49 9.55
CA ASP A 66 7.33 -7.01 10.58
C ASP A 66 7.84 -6.68 11.98
N TRP A 67 7.13 -5.79 12.66
CA TRP A 67 7.35 -5.39 14.05
C TRP A 67 6.27 -5.93 14.98
N SER A 68 5.33 -6.70 14.46
CA SER A 68 4.16 -7.20 15.21
C SER A 68 4.49 -8.34 16.17
N GLY A 69 5.67 -8.91 16.04
CA GLY A 69 6.05 -10.11 16.81
C GLY A 69 5.12 -11.28 16.50
N ASN A 70 4.52 -11.86 17.52
CA ASN A 70 3.58 -12.98 17.38
C ASN A 70 2.11 -12.56 17.36
N ALA A 71 1.81 -11.25 17.32
CA ALA A 71 0.45 -10.74 17.49
C ALA A 71 -0.55 -11.32 16.48
N LEU A 72 -0.12 -11.55 15.23
CA LEU A 72 -0.97 -12.15 14.21
C LEU A 72 -1.38 -13.59 14.56
N SER A 73 -0.42 -14.42 14.93
CA SER A 73 -0.69 -15.83 15.27
C SER A 73 -1.46 -15.98 16.58
N GLU A 74 -1.25 -15.10 17.53
CA GLU A 74 -1.92 -15.15 18.84
C GLU A 74 -3.35 -14.63 18.81
N ARG A 75 -3.65 -13.67 17.93
CA ARG A 75 -4.93 -12.94 17.91
C ARG A 75 -5.87 -13.39 16.79
N THR A 76 -5.46 -14.32 15.97
CA THR A 76 -6.31 -14.88 14.90
C THR A 76 -6.66 -16.33 15.20
N PRO A 77 -7.89 -16.75 14.89
CA PRO A 77 -8.31 -18.14 15.11
C PRO A 77 -7.84 -19.11 14.01
N LEU A 78 -7.17 -18.60 12.99
CA LEU A 78 -6.61 -19.38 11.88
C LEU A 78 -5.09 -19.48 12.03
N PRO A 79 -4.45 -20.57 11.59
CA PRO A 79 -3.01 -20.64 11.48
C PRO A 79 -2.49 -19.53 10.59
N VAL A 80 -1.53 -18.72 11.11
CA VAL A 80 -0.88 -17.65 10.37
C VAL A 80 0.60 -17.96 10.22
N THR A 81 1.09 -17.85 9.00
CA THR A 81 2.53 -17.86 8.71
C THR A 81 2.92 -16.45 8.28
N SER A 82 3.80 -15.81 9.03
CA SER A 82 4.38 -14.52 8.68
C SER A 82 5.64 -14.71 7.83
N VAL A 83 5.73 -13.96 6.75
CA VAL A 83 6.89 -13.89 5.86
C VAL A 83 7.26 -12.43 5.69
N SER A 84 8.46 -12.05 6.09
CA SER A 84 8.94 -10.66 5.98
C SER A 84 10.41 -10.62 5.54
N LEU A 85 10.82 -9.53 4.90
CA LEU A 85 12.23 -9.32 4.58
C LEU A 85 13.02 -8.92 5.83
N VAL A 86 12.42 -8.13 6.71
CA VAL A 86 13.00 -7.70 7.97
C VAL A 86 11.97 -7.88 9.08
N SER A 87 12.37 -8.50 10.17
CA SER A 87 11.54 -8.60 11.37
C SER A 87 12.35 -8.17 12.59
N GLY A 88 11.68 -7.63 13.60
CA GLY A 88 12.33 -7.18 14.81
C GLY A 88 11.37 -6.58 15.82
N GLN A 89 11.96 -5.85 16.76
CA GLN A 89 11.21 -5.09 17.76
C GLN A 89 11.45 -3.62 17.54
N TRP A 90 10.37 -2.84 17.63
CA TRP A 90 10.41 -1.40 17.53
C TRP A 90 10.15 -0.79 18.90
N GLY A 91 11.07 0.06 19.33
CA GLY A 91 10.97 0.77 20.59
C GLY A 91 10.84 2.27 20.38
N TRP A 92 9.88 2.89 21.02
CA TRP A 92 9.69 4.33 21.02
C TRP A 92 9.94 4.90 22.41
N THR A 93 10.87 5.82 22.51
CA THR A 93 11.09 6.60 23.73
C THR A 93 10.61 8.03 23.47
N PRO A 94 9.48 8.43 24.05
CA PRO A 94 8.98 9.79 23.85
C PRO A 94 9.93 10.81 24.50
N LEU A 95 10.07 11.94 23.85
CA LEU A 95 10.73 13.12 24.43
C LEU A 95 9.62 14.05 24.93
N PRO A 96 9.30 14.04 26.25
CA PRO A 96 8.07 14.67 26.75
C PRO A 96 8.05 16.20 26.56
N ASP A 97 9.20 16.84 26.50
CA ASP A 97 9.31 18.28 26.37
C ASP A 97 9.66 18.74 24.92
N ALA A 98 9.63 17.83 23.95
CA ALA A 98 9.88 18.20 22.58
C ALA A 98 8.70 19.01 22.01
N PRO A 99 8.95 20.19 21.43
CA PRO A 99 7.89 20.94 20.79
C PRO A 99 7.32 20.13 19.63
N VAL A 100 6.02 19.89 19.67
CA VAL A 100 5.30 19.26 18.56
C VAL A 100 5.19 20.32 17.45
N PRO A 101 5.70 20.03 16.24
CA PRO A 101 5.58 20.97 15.15
C PRO A 101 4.12 21.21 14.79
N ASP A 102 3.75 22.44 14.52
CA ASP A 102 2.44 22.80 14.01
C ASP A 102 2.19 22.06 12.69
N MET A 103 1.30 21.09 12.72
CA MET A 103 0.91 20.37 11.53
C MET A 103 -0.27 21.09 10.86
N PRO A 104 -0.14 21.45 9.57
CA PRO A 104 -1.24 22.07 8.87
C PRO A 104 -2.48 21.17 8.90
N LYS A 105 -3.60 21.74 9.25
CA LYS A 105 -4.89 21.04 9.18
C LYS A 105 -5.27 20.87 7.71
N VAL A 106 -4.88 19.76 7.13
CA VAL A 106 -5.23 19.44 5.75
C VAL A 106 -6.48 18.55 5.77
N ASN A 107 -7.61 19.14 5.47
CA ASN A 107 -8.81 18.37 5.17
C ASN A 107 -8.67 17.81 3.75
N VAL A 108 -8.10 16.64 3.63
CA VAL A 108 -8.09 15.92 2.36
C VAL A 108 -9.39 15.15 2.23
N THR A 109 -10.42 15.80 1.77
CA THR A 109 -11.59 15.12 1.22
C THR A 109 -11.30 14.80 -0.25
N SER A 110 -10.41 13.87 -0.50
CA SER A 110 -10.29 13.30 -1.85
C SER A 110 -11.48 12.35 -2.06
N ARG A 111 -12.56 12.88 -2.51
CA ARG A 111 -13.52 12.07 -3.25
C ARG A 111 -12.83 11.79 -4.58
N GLY A 112 -12.31 10.58 -4.73
CA GLY A 112 -11.54 10.18 -5.90
C GLY A 112 -12.36 10.09 -7.17
N GLU A 113 -12.87 11.19 -7.65
CA GLU A 113 -13.40 11.32 -9.01
C GLU A 113 -12.25 11.71 -9.93
N TRP A 114 -11.29 10.80 -10.10
CA TRP A 114 -10.20 11.05 -11.02
C TRP A 114 -10.32 10.08 -12.18
N ASP A 115 -10.99 10.49 -13.22
CA ASP A 115 -10.89 9.87 -14.54
C ASP A 115 -9.57 10.31 -15.19
N ILE A 116 -8.48 10.10 -14.47
CA ILE A 116 -7.16 10.47 -14.96
C ILE A 116 -6.68 9.35 -15.86
N LEU A 117 -6.43 9.69 -17.11
CA LEU A 117 -5.86 8.80 -18.11
C LEU A 117 -6.60 7.46 -18.21
N GLY A 118 -7.81 7.48 -17.84
CA GLY A 118 -8.89 6.53 -17.99
C GLY A 118 -8.47 5.13 -17.93
N LYS A 119 -8.23 4.27 -17.30
CA LYS A 119 -8.27 2.80 -17.48
C LYS A 119 -6.93 2.10 -17.64
N GLN A 120 -5.79 2.78 -17.74
CA GLN A 120 -4.54 2.12 -18.09
C GLN A 120 -3.59 1.91 -16.93
N SER A 121 -3.44 2.89 -16.03
CA SER A 121 -2.56 2.78 -14.87
C SER A 121 -3.06 3.67 -13.73
N TRP A 122 -3.18 3.09 -12.56
CA TRP A 122 -3.80 3.71 -11.40
C TRP A 122 -2.84 3.88 -10.23
N GLY A 123 -1.53 3.69 -10.47
CA GLY A 123 -0.57 3.76 -9.38
C GLY A 123 -0.94 2.78 -8.25
N ARG A 124 -1.45 3.29 -7.16
CA ARG A 124 -1.82 2.50 -5.97
C ARG A 124 -2.92 1.46 -6.23
N LEU A 125 -3.82 1.72 -7.16
CA LEU A 125 -4.91 0.79 -7.51
C LEU A 125 -4.47 -0.32 -8.48
N GLY A 126 -3.23 -0.30 -8.90
CA GLY A 126 -2.64 -1.27 -9.81
C GLY A 126 -2.59 -0.78 -11.26
N MET A 127 -2.02 -1.61 -12.11
CA MET A 127 -1.81 -1.30 -13.53
C MET A 127 -2.65 -2.25 -14.37
N LEU A 128 -3.46 -1.69 -15.25
CA LEU A 128 -4.26 -2.44 -16.23
C LEU A 128 -3.59 -2.55 -17.59
N ALA A 129 -2.57 -1.74 -17.82
CA ALA A 129 -1.79 -1.70 -19.05
C ALA A 129 -0.33 -1.34 -18.74
N PRO A 130 0.60 -1.49 -19.68
CA PRO A 130 1.95 -0.97 -19.54
C PRO A 130 1.92 0.53 -19.20
N ALA A 131 2.85 0.95 -18.35
CA ALA A 131 2.99 2.35 -17.96
C ALA A 131 3.25 3.23 -19.19
N ALA A 132 2.68 4.42 -19.20
CA ALA A 132 2.97 5.40 -20.25
C ALA A 132 4.40 5.92 -20.08
N ASP A 133 5.09 6.13 -21.19
CA ASP A 133 6.37 6.84 -21.17
C ASP A 133 6.11 8.35 -21.04
N LEU A 134 6.01 8.81 -19.81
CA LEU A 134 5.83 10.23 -19.52
C LEU A 134 7.13 10.99 -19.73
N GLY A 135 6.99 12.19 -20.32
CA GLY A 135 8.10 13.11 -20.44
C GLY A 135 9.21 12.63 -21.37
N HIS A 136 8.88 11.79 -22.38
CA HIS A 136 9.85 11.39 -23.42
C HIS A 136 10.48 12.61 -24.13
N GLU A 137 9.82 13.76 -24.10
CA GLU A 137 10.33 15.04 -24.63
C GLU A 137 11.17 15.83 -23.60
N VAL A 138 11.23 15.37 -22.35
CA VAL A 138 12.00 16.05 -21.32
C VAL A 138 13.48 15.72 -21.49
N SER A 139 14.25 16.73 -21.88
CA SER A 139 15.71 16.62 -21.97
C SER A 139 16.34 17.10 -20.67
N VAL A 140 17.40 16.42 -20.23
CA VAL A 140 18.12 16.77 -19.01
C VAL A 140 19.61 16.92 -19.28
N ARG A 141 20.28 17.75 -18.49
CA ARG A 141 21.74 17.88 -18.49
C ARG A 141 22.34 16.92 -17.46
N LYS A 142 23.55 16.46 -17.73
CA LYS A 142 24.29 15.67 -16.75
C LYS A 142 24.48 16.44 -15.45
N GLY A 143 24.06 15.83 -14.32
CA GLY A 143 24.15 16.43 -13.00
C GLY A 143 23.05 17.47 -12.68
N GLU A 144 22.11 17.69 -13.57
CA GLU A 144 20.97 18.58 -13.31
C GLU A 144 20.11 18.02 -12.15
N ARG A 145 19.76 18.87 -11.20
CA ARG A 145 18.94 18.49 -10.06
C ARG A 145 17.46 18.63 -10.40
N ILE A 146 16.73 17.53 -10.33
CA ILE A 146 15.32 17.46 -10.70
C ILE A 146 14.54 16.80 -9.57
N LEU A 147 13.41 17.38 -9.22
CA LEU A 147 12.42 16.77 -8.34
C LEU A 147 11.16 16.43 -9.15
N VAL A 148 10.82 15.17 -9.22
CA VAL A 148 9.57 14.69 -9.81
C VAL A 148 8.56 14.47 -8.69
N LEU A 149 7.39 15.10 -8.79
CA LEU A 149 6.32 14.98 -7.80
C LEU A 149 5.12 14.27 -8.42
N GLY A 150 4.77 13.11 -7.85
CA GLY A 150 3.47 12.47 -8.07
C GLY A 150 2.39 13.12 -7.21
N THR A 151 1.17 13.24 -7.72
CA THR A 151 0.05 13.83 -6.99
C THR A 151 -1.15 12.89 -6.94
N GLY A 152 -1.92 12.95 -5.87
CA GLY A 152 -3.04 12.04 -5.66
C GLY A 152 -2.57 10.58 -5.70
N GLU A 153 -3.30 9.74 -6.40
CA GLU A 153 -2.91 8.32 -6.59
C GLU A 153 -2.00 8.10 -7.81
N PHE A 154 -1.66 9.17 -8.53
CA PHE A 154 -0.80 9.12 -9.71
C PHE A 154 0.67 9.18 -9.28
N VAL A 155 1.23 8.04 -8.91
CA VAL A 155 2.58 7.95 -8.32
C VAL A 155 3.53 7.06 -9.13
N TRP A 156 3.04 6.06 -9.84
CA TRP A 156 3.89 5.07 -10.51
C TRP A 156 4.59 5.64 -11.75
N GLU A 157 3.87 6.25 -12.68
CA GLU A 157 4.48 6.88 -13.85
C GLU A 157 5.44 8.03 -13.49
N PRO A 158 5.13 8.92 -12.53
CA PRO A 158 6.09 9.90 -12.03
C PRO A 158 7.36 9.26 -11.47
N PHE A 159 7.26 8.13 -10.76
CA PHE A 159 8.42 7.38 -10.30
C PHE A 159 9.28 6.89 -11.48
N LEU A 160 8.67 6.26 -12.48
CA LEU A 160 9.37 5.80 -13.69
C LEU A 160 10.00 6.95 -14.48
N LEU A 161 9.35 8.11 -14.49
CA LEU A 161 9.93 9.34 -15.05
C LEU A 161 11.20 9.73 -14.33
N ALA A 162 11.19 9.75 -12.99
CA ALA A 162 12.38 10.06 -12.20
C ALA A 162 13.53 9.09 -12.49
N GLU A 163 13.24 7.79 -12.52
CA GLU A 163 14.21 6.74 -12.87
C GLU A 163 14.82 6.97 -14.26
N ARG A 164 13.99 7.29 -15.26
CA ARG A 164 14.47 7.59 -16.61
C ARG A 164 15.37 8.82 -16.67
N LEU A 165 15.00 9.90 -15.97
CA LEU A 165 15.79 11.12 -15.91
C LEU A 165 17.13 10.88 -15.20
N GLU A 166 17.15 10.06 -14.16
CA GLU A 166 18.38 9.64 -13.49
C GLU A 166 19.28 8.82 -14.43
N ALA A 167 18.70 7.86 -15.15
CA ALA A 167 19.42 7.09 -16.16
C ALA A 167 19.99 7.96 -17.30
N ALA A 168 19.34 9.09 -17.61
CA ALA A 168 19.83 10.08 -18.56
C ALA A 168 20.93 11.00 -17.98
N GLY A 169 21.28 10.84 -16.71
CA GLY A 169 22.40 11.54 -16.06
C GLY A 169 22.02 12.71 -15.16
N ALA A 170 20.75 12.95 -14.92
CA ALA A 170 20.31 13.92 -13.92
C ALA A 170 20.52 13.38 -12.49
N GLN A 171 20.47 14.28 -11.52
CA GLN A 171 20.30 13.96 -10.10
C GLN A 171 18.80 14.02 -9.79
N ALA A 172 18.07 12.99 -10.15
CA ALA A 172 16.63 12.94 -9.99
C ALA A 172 16.25 12.49 -8.57
N LEU A 173 15.29 13.20 -7.99
CA LEU A 173 14.62 12.83 -6.77
C LEU A 173 13.14 12.61 -7.09
N TYR A 174 12.53 11.67 -6.40
CA TYR A 174 11.10 11.42 -6.48
C TYR A 174 10.44 11.71 -5.13
N GLY A 175 9.26 12.29 -5.19
CA GLY A 175 8.40 12.50 -4.04
C GLY A 175 6.93 12.38 -4.42
N SER A 176 6.08 12.24 -3.43
CA SER A 176 4.63 12.26 -3.61
C SER A 176 4.01 13.33 -2.73
N THR A 177 3.01 14.02 -3.26
CA THR A 177 2.17 14.93 -2.48
C THR A 177 1.02 14.18 -1.81
N THR A 178 0.87 12.90 -2.11
CA THR A 178 -0.14 12.05 -1.49
C THR A 178 0.22 11.85 -0.02
N ARG A 179 -0.71 12.17 0.85
CA ARG A 179 -0.58 11.87 2.26
C ARG A 179 -0.82 10.36 2.46
N SER A 180 0.07 9.71 3.18
CA SER A 180 -0.23 8.40 3.73
C SER A 180 -1.43 8.53 4.67
N PRO A 181 -2.46 7.72 4.51
CA PRO A 181 -3.64 7.76 5.37
C PRO A 181 -3.30 7.52 6.83
#